data_5b19a4b1b5403726d7fa5d2da9c86723
#
_entry.id   5b19a4b1b5403726d7fa5d2da9c86723
#
_cell.length_a   1.000
_cell.length_b   1.000
_cell.length_c   1.000
_cell.angle_alpha   90.00
_cell.angle_beta   90.00
_cell.angle_gamma   90.00
#
_symmetry.space_group_name_H-M   'P 1'
#
loop_
_entity.id
_entity.type
_entity.pdbx_description
1 polymer ?
#
loop_
_entity_poly.entity_id
_entity_poly.type
_entity_poly.pdbx_seq_one_letter_code
_entity_poly.pdbx_strand_id
1 'polypeptide(L)'
;MENPEQHQIKVRLAKGDDITRICEIYSQHFGYTEAPPRQWWNILEDNSITYIVVEDETRVVGVASMITINKLIRSGNRIAVIEDVAVDKSSKGMGIGSMMIEFLKDLAVEKNCYKTILNCSKKNVGFYEKLGFYKKEIQMRWDRPQRKQI
;
A
#
# COMPACT_ATOMS: atom_id res chain seq x y z
N MET A 1 -12.98 10.64 37.10
CA MET A 1 -13.46 9.73 36.02
C MET A 1 -12.38 9.71 34.96
N GLU A 2 -11.65 8.64 34.91
CA GLU A 2 -10.68 8.44 33.86
C GLU A 2 -11.43 8.30 32.55
N ASN A 3 -11.04 9.13 31.59
CA ASN A 3 -11.50 9.06 30.21
C ASN A 3 -11.12 7.67 29.66
N PRO A 4 -12.02 6.84 29.12
CA PRO A 4 -11.60 5.57 28.54
C PRO A 4 -10.57 5.88 27.47
N GLU A 5 -9.39 5.27 27.59
CA GLU A 5 -8.32 5.41 26.62
C GLU A 5 -8.91 5.20 25.23
N GLN A 6 -8.97 6.28 24.46
CA GLN A 6 -9.43 6.20 23.08
C GLN A 6 -8.37 5.37 22.33
N HIS A 7 -8.77 4.17 21.99
CA HIS A 7 -8.02 3.29 21.11
C HIS A 7 -7.60 4.07 19.85
N GLN A 8 -6.32 4.40 19.75
CA GLN A 8 -5.84 5.34 18.74
C GLN A 8 -5.29 4.59 17.54
N ILE A 9 -6.11 4.49 16.49
CA ILE A 9 -5.69 3.98 15.19
C ILE A 9 -5.28 5.17 14.31
N LYS A 10 -4.08 5.14 13.74
CA LYS A 10 -3.58 6.19 12.84
C LYS A 10 -2.84 5.64 11.63
N VAL A 11 -2.97 6.35 10.51
CA VAL A 11 -2.17 6.12 9.31
C VAL A 11 -0.96 7.05 9.35
N ARG A 12 0.21 6.53 9.05
CA ARG A 12 1.45 7.31 8.96
C ARG A 12 2.39 6.75 7.90
N LEU A 13 3.39 7.54 7.52
CA LEU A 13 4.49 7.06 6.69
C LEU A 13 5.28 5.98 7.43
N ALA A 14 5.72 4.97 6.67
CA ALA A 14 6.58 3.93 7.21
C ALA A 14 7.97 4.47 7.57
N LYS A 15 8.58 3.87 8.58
CA LYS A 15 9.92 4.18 9.08
C LYS A 15 10.83 2.96 8.92
N GLY A 16 12.13 3.16 9.10
CA GLY A 16 13.11 2.08 9.03
C GLY A 16 12.78 0.89 9.92
N ASP A 17 12.30 1.14 11.12
CA ASP A 17 12.01 0.10 12.12
C ASP A 17 10.74 -0.72 11.83
N ASP A 18 9.90 -0.28 10.91
CA ASP A 18 8.66 -0.98 10.58
C ASP A 18 8.88 -2.24 9.73
N ILE A 19 10.08 -2.42 9.15
CA ILE A 19 10.33 -3.44 8.13
C ILE A 19 10.03 -4.87 8.62
N THR A 20 10.39 -5.21 9.83
CA THR A 20 10.12 -6.54 10.38
C THR A 20 8.64 -6.82 10.42
N ARG A 21 7.86 -5.87 10.91
CA ARG A 21 6.41 -6.03 11.02
C ARG A 21 5.72 -5.99 9.64
N ILE A 22 6.21 -5.17 8.73
CA ILE A 22 5.73 -5.16 7.33
C ILE A 22 5.94 -6.53 6.69
N CYS A 23 7.12 -7.13 6.83
CA CYS A 23 7.41 -8.46 6.29
C CYS A 23 6.53 -9.54 6.91
N GLU A 24 6.24 -9.47 8.20
CA GLU A 24 5.31 -10.39 8.88
C GLU A 24 3.90 -10.30 8.28
N ILE A 25 3.37 -9.09 8.09
CA ILE A 25 2.05 -8.88 7.50
C ILE A 25 2.02 -9.37 6.05
N TYR A 26 3.03 -9.02 5.26
CA TYR A 26 3.13 -9.48 3.87
C TYR A 26 3.24 -10.99 3.76
N SER A 27 3.95 -11.63 4.67
CA SER A 27 4.06 -13.09 4.70
C SER A 27 2.73 -13.79 4.95
N GLN A 28 1.77 -13.14 5.60
CA GLN A 28 0.42 -13.67 5.78
C GLN A 28 -0.39 -13.73 4.46
N HIS A 29 -0.05 -12.90 3.47
CA HIS A 29 -0.85 -12.69 2.26
C HIS A 29 -0.14 -13.08 0.96
N PHE A 30 1.18 -12.90 0.89
CA PHE A 30 1.95 -13.01 -0.35
C PHE A 30 3.00 -14.13 -0.31
N GLY A 31 3.01 -14.95 0.72
CA GLY A 31 4.06 -15.94 0.97
C GLY A 31 5.28 -15.31 1.68
N TYR A 32 6.26 -16.14 2.02
CA TYR A 32 7.41 -15.68 2.79
C TYR A 32 8.05 -14.43 2.19
N THR A 33 8.13 -13.40 3.01
CA THR A 33 8.64 -12.09 2.63
C THR A 33 9.75 -11.68 3.59
N GLU A 34 10.89 -11.36 3.02
CA GLU A 34 12.05 -10.82 3.71
C GLU A 34 12.61 -9.67 2.86
N ALA A 35 12.93 -8.57 3.49
CA ALA A 35 13.58 -7.46 2.82
C ALA A 35 15.00 -7.29 3.35
N PRO A 36 16.02 -7.41 2.50
CA PRO A 36 17.38 -7.04 2.88
C PRO A 36 17.39 -5.57 3.34
N PRO A 37 18.08 -5.24 4.45
CA PRO A 37 18.10 -3.88 5.02
C PRO A 37 18.43 -2.80 3.98
N ARG A 38 19.40 -3.06 3.10
CA ARG A 38 19.80 -2.12 2.05
C ARG A 38 18.65 -1.83 1.06
N GLN A 39 17.89 -2.86 0.68
CA GLN A 39 16.74 -2.69 -0.22
C GLN A 39 15.66 -1.83 0.43
N TRP A 40 15.38 -2.05 1.71
CA TRP A 40 14.42 -1.26 2.45
C TRP A 40 14.82 0.22 2.53
N TRP A 41 16.08 0.50 2.85
CA TRP A 41 16.58 1.87 2.85
C TRP A 41 16.49 2.52 1.47
N ASN A 42 16.82 1.82 0.40
CA ASN A 42 16.68 2.32 -0.97
C ASN A 42 15.22 2.68 -1.28
N ILE A 43 14.27 1.87 -0.82
CA ILE A 43 12.83 2.14 -0.99
C ILE A 43 12.43 3.41 -0.22
N LEU A 44 12.85 3.56 1.02
CA LEU A 44 12.51 4.72 1.85
C LEU A 44 13.12 6.04 1.33
N GLU A 45 14.25 5.97 0.66
CA GLU A 45 14.93 7.12 0.06
C GLU A 45 14.40 7.49 -1.34
N ASP A 46 13.65 6.62 -1.98
CA ASP A 46 13.09 6.85 -3.32
C ASP A 46 11.83 7.73 -3.23
N ASN A 47 11.95 8.97 -3.71
CA ASN A 47 10.84 9.93 -3.68
C ASN A 47 9.61 9.52 -4.52
N SER A 48 9.76 8.55 -5.42
CA SER A 48 8.65 8.03 -6.22
C SER A 48 7.87 6.92 -5.50
N ILE A 49 8.41 6.38 -4.41
CA ILE A 49 7.82 5.28 -3.64
C ILE A 49 7.40 5.78 -2.26
N THR A 50 6.17 5.51 -1.88
CA THR A 50 5.66 5.82 -0.55
C THR A 50 5.13 4.54 0.09
N TYR A 51 5.64 4.19 1.25
CA TYR A 51 5.07 3.16 2.12
C TYR A 51 4.34 3.82 3.28
N ILE A 52 3.13 3.37 3.53
CA ILE A 52 2.34 3.78 4.71
C ILE A 52 2.05 2.57 5.57
N VAL A 53 1.89 2.82 6.85
CA VAL A 53 1.43 1.81 7.82
C VAL A 53 0.25 2.35 8.62
N VAL A 54 -0.59 1.45 9.07
CA VAL A 54 -1.60 1.74 10.09
C VAL A 54 -1.09 1.23 11.41
N GLU A 55 -1.02 2.11 12.38
CA GLU A 55 -0.61 1.81 13.74
C GLU A 55 -1.84 1.82 14.64
N ASP A 56 -2.05 0.71 15.31
CA ASP A 56 -3.06 0.56 16.35
C ASP A 56 -2.36 0.54 17.70
N GLU A 57 -2.53 1.63 18.46
CA GLU A 57 -1.72 1.94 19.65
C GLU A 57 -0.23 2.01 19.31
N THR A 58 0.52 0.94 19.52
CA THR A 58 1.97 0.87 19.24
C THR A 58 2.32 -0.20 18.20
N ARG A 59 1.31 -0.90 17.66
CA ARG A 59 1.53 -2.03 16.75
C ARG A 59 1.09 -1.69 15.34
N VAL A 60 1.95 -1.97 14.38
CA VAL A 60 1.59 -1.88 12.95
C VAL A 60 0.66 -3.04 12.59
N VAL A 61 -0.51 -2.71 12.04
CA VAL A 61 -1.58 -3.65 11.70
C VAL A 61 -2.00 -3.59 10.23
N GLY A 62 -1.48 -2.66 9.47
CA GLY A 62 -1.72 -2.54 8.03
C GLY A 62 -0.54 -1.90 7.33
N VAL A 63 -0.38 -2.21 6.06
CA VAL A 63 0.65 -1.67 5.18
C VAL A 63 0.15 -1.56 3.76
N ALA A 64 0.55 -0.50 3.08
CA ALA A 64 0.32 -0.31 1.65
C ALA A 64 1.44 0.54 1.05
N SER A 65 1.63 0.41 -0.25
CA SER A 65 2.57 1.25 -0.98
C SER A 65 1.89 1.99 -2.12
N MET A 66 2.48 3.11 -2.51
CA MET A 66 2.08 3.91 -3.66
C MET A 66 3.31 4.32 -4.44
N ILE A 67 3.29 4.11 -5.74
CA ILE A 67 4.34 4.56 -6.64
C ILE A 67 3.78 5.73 -7.46
N THR A 68 4.52 6.83 -7.54
CA THR A 68 4.19 7.95 -8.43
C THR A 68 5.02 7.86 -9.70
N ILE A 69 4.38 7.96 -10.84
CA ILE A 69 5.01 7.86 -12.15
C ILE A 69 4.84 9.19 -12.87
N ASN A 70 5.95 9.80 -13.27
CA ASN A 70 5.93 11.01 -14.09
C ASN A 70 5.47 10.68 -15.51
N LYS A 71 4.61 11.51 -16.07
CA LYS A 71 4.06 11.36 -17.41
C LYS A 71 4.36 12.60 -18.24
N LEU A 72 4.69 12.42 -19.52
CA LEU A 72 4.79 13.52 -20.47
C LEU A 72 3.40 14.00 -20.91
N ILE A 73 2.43 13.10 -21.00
CA ILE A 73 1.05 13.43 -21.33
C ILE A 73 0.39 14.20 -20.18
N ARG A 74 -0.74 14.85 -20.45
CA ARG A 74 -1.48 15.63 -19.44
C ARG A 74 -0.61 16.72 -18.80
N SER A 75 0.18 17.42 -19.60
CA SER A 75 1.04 18.53 -19.16
C SER A 75 2.09 18.15 -18.12
N GLY A 76 2.61 16.91 -18.20
CA GLY A 76 3.65 16.42 -17.29
C GLY A 76 3.13 16.03 -15.92
N ASN A 77 1.82 15.87 -15.74
CA ASN A 77 1.23 15.37 -14.50
C ASN A 77 1.64 13.92 -14.22
N ARG A 78 1.45 13.51 -12.97
CA ARG A 78 1.80 12.17 -12.49
C ARG A 78 0.58 11.26 -12.44
N ILE A 79 0.82 9.97 -12.38
CA ILE A 79 -0.15 8.98 -11.93
C ILE A 79 0.34 8.34 -10.63
N ALA A 80 -0.58 7.91 -9.81
CA ALA A 80 -0.30 7.09 -8.65
C ALA A 80 -0.73 5.64 -8.92
N VAL A 81 0.09 4.69 -8.48
CA VAL A 81 -0.22 3.26 -8.51
C VAL A 81 -0.16 2.74 -7.08
N ILE A 82 -1.26 2.21 -6.59
CA ILE A 82 -1.33 1.58 -5.25
C ILE A 82 -0.98 0.10 -5.40
N GLU A 83 -0.07 -0.37 -4.56
CA GLU A 83 0.44 -1.74 -4.57
C GLU A 83 0.49 -2.33 -3.17
N ASP A 84 0.45 -3.66 -3.11
CA ASP A 84 0.74 -4.45 -1.91
C ASP A 84 -0.02 -4.02 -0.67
N VAL A 85 -1.33 -3.84 -0.80
CA VAL A 85 -2.23 -3.51 0.32
C VAL A 85 -2.47 -4.75 1.16
N ALA A 86 -2.10 -4.70 2.43
CA ALA A 86 -2.27 -5.83 3.34
C ALA A 86 -2.65 -5.37 4.75
N VAL A 87 -3.54 -6.11 5.38
CA VAL A 87 -3.99 -5.92 6.76
C VAL A 87 -3.65 -7.17 7.56
N ASP A 88 -3.12 -7.00 8.76
CA ASP A 88 -2.91 -8.10 9.70
C ASP A 88 -4.22 -8.88 9.87
N LYS A 89 -4.17 -10.20 9.72
CA LYS A 89 -5.35 -11.07 9.81
C LYS A 89 -6.09 -10.93 11.14
N SER A 90 -5.38 -10.61 12.23
CA SER A 90 -5.97 -10.37 13.55
C SER A 90 -6.75 -9.05 13.64
N SER A 91 -6.55 -8.14 12.70
CA SER A 91 -7.18 -6.81 12.67
C SER A 91 -8.20 -6.66 11.52
N LYS A 92 -8.58 -7.77 10.90
CA LYS A 92 -9.57 -7.79 9.82
C LYS A 92 -10.94 -7.27 10.31
N GLY A 93 -11.63 -6.50 9.46
CA GLY A 93 -12.96 -5.97 9.77
C GLY A 93 -12.97 -4.67 10.58
N MET A 94 -11.82 -4.08 10.86
CA MET A 94 -11.70 -2.82 11.60
C MET A 94 -11.64 -1.56 10.68
N GLY A 95 -11.85 -1.72 9.38
CA GLY A 95 -11.80 -0.61 8.42
C GLY A 95 -10.39 -0.12 8.07
N ILE A 96 -9.36 -0.87 8.41
CA ILE A 96 -7.94 -0.48 8.22
C ILE A 96 -7.60 -0.33 6.73
N GLY A 97 -8.07 -1.25 5.89
CA GLY A 97 -7.87 -1.15 4.45
C GLY A 97 -8.46 0.12 3.85
N SER A 98 -9.68 0.48 4.25
CA SER A 98 -10.34 1.72 3.82
C SER A 98 -9.56 2.97 4.26
N MET A 99 -9.07 2.98 5.48
CA MET A 99 -8.25 4.10 6.01
C MET A 99 -6.99 4.30 5.17
N MET A 100 -6.30 3.22 4.81
CA MET A 100 -5.09 3.28 3.99
C MET A 100 -5.39 3.82 2.59
N ILE A 101 -6.44 3.34 1.94
CA ILE A 101 -6.79 3.75 0.59
C ILE A 101 -7.21 5.22 0.55
N GLU A 102 -8.02 5.69 1.51
CA GLU A 102 -8.38 7.11 1.59
C GLU A 102 -7.15 8.00 1.81
N PHE A 103 -6.25 7.61 2.70
CA PHE A 103 -5.00 8.34 2.92
C PHE A 103 -4.15 8.42 1.64
N LEU A 104 -4.01 7.32 0.90
CA LEU A 104 -3.23 7.30 -0.34
C LEU A 104 -3.90 8.11 -1.47
N LYS A 105 -5.23 8.16 -1.54
CA LYS A 105 -5.95 9.03 -2.48
C LYS A 105 -5.66 10.50 -2.21
N ASP A 106 -5.72 10.92 -0.96
CA ASP A 106 -5.40 12.29 -0.56
C ASP A 106 -3.93 12.64 -0.87
N LEU A 107 -3.02 11.73 -0.56
CA LEU A 107 -1.60 11.90 -0.88
C LEU A 107 -1.34 11.99 -2.40
N ALA A 108 -2.06 11.21 -3.19
CA ALA A 108 -1.96 11.28 -4.65
C ALA A 108 -2.39 12.66 -5.19
N VAL A 109 -3.44 13.24 -4.62
CA VAL A 109 -3.86 14.61 -4.96
C VAL A 109 -2.78 15.63 -4.58
N GLU A 110 -2.22 15.54 -3.40
CA GLU A 110 -1.12 16.42 -2.95
C GLU A 110 0.12 16.31 -3.85
N LYS A 111 0.39 15.12 -4.39
CA LYS A 111 1.50 14.87 -5.32
C LYS A 111 1.19 15.22 -6.78
N ASN A 112 0.07 15.87 -7.07
CA ASN A 112 -0.38 16.24 -8.41
C ASN A 112 -0.59 15.04 -9.35
N CYS A 113 -1.09 13.93 -8.84
CA CYS A 113 -1.49 12.79 -9.64
C CYS A 113 -2.90 13.03 -10.22
N TYR A 114 -3.05 12.94 -11.54
CA TYR A 114 -4.37 13.13 -12.17
C TYR A 114 -5.26 11.90 -12.10
N LYS A 115 -4.69 10.76 -11.77
CA LYS A 115 -5.42 9.52 -11.46
C LYS A 115 -4.63 8.62 -10.52
N THR A 116 -5.36 7.80 -9.81
CA THR A 116 -4.81 6.71 -8.99
C THR A 116 -5.36 5.39 -9.53
N ILE A 117 -4.49 4.43 -9.78
CA ILE A 117 -4.85 3.11 -10.28
C ILE A 117 -4.37 2.01 -9.34
N LEU A 118 -5.02 0.88 -9.39
CA LEU A 118 -4.62 -0.33 -8.69
C LEU A 118 -5.15 -1.57 -9.42
N ASN A 119 -4.57 -2.70 -9.13
CA ASN A 119 -5.07 -4.00 -9.55
C ASN A 119 -5.61 -4.75 -8.32
N CYS A 120 -6.71 -5.45 -8.50
CA CYS A 120 -7.28 -6.27 -7.43
C CYS A 120 -7.89 -7.56 -7.97
N SER A 121 -8.07 -8.53 -7.08
CA SER A 121 -8.83 -9.73 -7.42
C SER A 121 -10.33 -9.39 -7.55
N LYS A 122 -11.06 -10.21 -8.30
CA LYS A 122 -12.51 -10.03 -8.49
C LYS A 122 -13.28 -9.89 -7.17
N LYS A 123 -12.89 -10.64 -6.14
CA LYS A 123 -13.55 -10.60 -4.81
C LYS A 123 -13.39 -9.25 -4.11
N ASN A 124 -12.39 -8.45 -4.45
CA ASN A 124 -12.09 -7.17 -3.82
C ASN A 124 -12.65 -5.96 -4.62
N VAL A 125 -13.23 -6.19 -5.80
CA VAL A 125 -13.78 -5.11 -6.62
C VAL A 125 -14.79 -4.27 -5.84
N GLY A 126 -15.75 -4.90 -5.17
CA GLY A 126 -16.76 -4.20 -4.38
C GLY A 126 -16.17 -3.33 -3.25
N PHE A 127 -15.09 -3.78 -2.62
CA PHE A 127 -14.37 -3.00 -1.62
C PHE A 127 -13.84 -1.69 -2.23
N TYR A 128 -13.16 -1.76 -3.37
CA TYR A 128 -12.61 -0.57 -4.02
C TYR A 128 -13.69 0.32 -4.67
N GLU A 129 -14.77 -0.25 -5.19
CA GLU A 129 -15.88 0.53 -5.72
C GLU A 129 -16.52 1.43 -4.64
N LYS A 130 -16.65 0.95 -3.40
CA LYS A 130 -17.11 1.75 -2.26
C LYS A 130 -16.18 2.93 -1.93
N LEU A 131 -14.92 2.85 -2.32
CA LEU A 131 -13.91 3.89 -2.14
C LEU A 131 -13.75 4.81 -3.37
N GLY A 132 -14.68 4.72 -4.33
CA GLY A 132 -14.72 5.59 -5.49
C GLY A 132 -13.92 5.11 -6.71
N PHE A 133 -13.35 3.91 -6.67
CA PHE A 133 -12.70 3.30 -7.82
C PHE A 133 -13.73 2.68 -8.76
N TYR A 134 -13.37 2.58 -10.02
CA TYR A 134 -14.19 1.90 -11.02
C TYR A 134 -13.32 1.09 -11.97
N LYS A 135 -13.89 0.03 -12.54
CA LYS A 135 -13.19 -0.81 -13.52
C LYS A 135 -12.95 -0.02 -14.80
N LYS A 136 -11.72 0.03 -15.27
CA LYS A 136 -11.38 0.79 -16.49
C LYS A 136 -10.60 -0.04 -17.48
N GLU A 137 -9.41 -0.46 -17.13
CA GLU A 137 -8.47 -1.14 -18.02
C GLU A 137 -8.37 -2.64 -17.69
N ILE A 138 -7.80 -3.41 -18.61
CA ILE A 138 -7.46 -4.81 -18.37
C ILE A 138 -5.96 -4.92 -18.14
N GLN A 139 -5.57 -5.54 -17.03
CA GLN A 139 -4.17 -5.86 -16.77
C GLN A 139 -3.73 -7.02 -17.65
N MET A 140 -2.66 -6.80 -18.42
CA MET A 140 -1.94 -7.84 -19.14
C MET A 140 -0.64 -8.14 -18.40
N ARG A 141 -0.27 -9.41 -18.31
CA ARG A 141 0.92 -9.86 -17.58
C ARG A 141 1.77 -10.79 -18.43
N TRP A 142 3.08 -10.58 -18.39
CA TRP A 142 4.07 -11.51 -18.92
C TRP A 142 5.06 -11.85 -17.80
N ASP A 143 5.25 -13.14 -17.54
CA ASP A 143 6.19 -13.63 -16.54
C ASP A 143 7.49 -14.01 -17.19
N ARG A 144 8.59 -13.62 -16.58
CA ARG A 144 9.93 -14.03 -17.05
C ARG A 144 10.02 -15.57 -17.00
N PRO A 145 10.41 -16.24 -18.10
CA PRO A 145 10.64 -17.68 -18.06
C PRO A 145 11.66 -18.05 -16.98
N GLN A 146 11.38 -19.10 -16.24
CA GLN A 146 12.35 -19.63 -15.27
C GLN A 146 13.58 -20.10 -16.05
N ARG A 147 14.77 -19.67 -15.61
CA ARG A 147 16.01 -20.22 -16.15
C ARG A 147 16.01 -21.72 -15.83
N LYS A 148 16.03 -22.57 -16.86
CA LYS A 148 16.35 -23.98 -16.67
C LYS A 148 17.74 -24.01 -16.03
N GLN A 149 17.84 -24.60 -14.85
CA GLN A 149 19.14 -24.94 -14.28
C GLN A 149 19.76 -25.97 -15.24
N ILE A 150 20.89 -25.60 -15.86
CA ILE A 150 21.70 -26.48 -16.68
C ILE A 150 22.59 -27.28 -15.73
#